data_4f6be4a5958ee24cfec862cee25fb1ae
#
_entry.id   4f6be4a5958ee24cfec862cee25fb1ae
#
_cell.length_a   1.000
_cell.length_b   1.000
_cell.length_c   1.000
_cell.angle_alpha   90.00
_cell.angle_beta   90.00
_cell.angle_gamma   90.00
#
_symmetry.space_group_name_H-M   'P 1'
#
loop_
_entity.id
_entity.type
_entity.pdbx_description
1 polymer ?
#
loop_
_entity_poly.entity_id
_entity_poly.type
_entity_poly.pdbx_seq_one_letter_code
_entity_poly.pdbx_strand_id
1 'polypeptide(L)'
;MKRRSVLKAITAILLCLTVSVPATSLRAASFEDDARAFVEKLAEKAIKELTDKSVPRTERIALFREFFNTHFAVKGIGKWILGRHWKRASEAEQEEYLRLFEDLMVVSYVDRFADYAGEPLMISKTLAQDETNATVY
;
A
#
# COMPACT_ATOMS: atom_id res chain seq x y z
N MET A 1 -66.24 31.41 9.06
CA MET A 1 -64.91 31.98 8.80
C MET A 1 -63.86 31.28 9.67
N LYS A 2 -63.30 30.09 9.36
CA LYS A 2 -62.15 29.44 10.03
C LYS A 2 -61.72 28.19 9.27
N ARG A 3 -61.41 28.32 7.96
CA ARG A 3 -60.92 27.19 7.16
C ARG A 3 -59.63 27.48 6.36
N ARG A 4 -58.97 28.62 6.61
CA ARG A 4 -57.80 29.05 5.83
C ARG A 4 -56.44 28.97 6.59
N SER A 5 -56.46 28.61 7.89
CA SER A 5 -55.26 28.63 8.71
C SER A 5 -54.59 27.24 8.88
N VAL A 6 -55.26 26.15 8.50
CA VAL A 6 -54.71 24.77 8.65
C VAL A 6 -53.89 24.32 7.48
N LEU A 7 -54.05 24.97 6.29
CA LEU A 7 -53.32 24.56 5.09
C LEU A 7 -51.91 25.15 4.98
N LYS A 8 -51.55 26.12 5.84
CA LYS A 8 -50.20 26.73 5.84
C LYS A 8 -49.22 26.06 6.78
N ALA A 9 -49.67 25.18 7.65
CA ALA A 9 -48.81 24.47 8.62
C ALA A 9 -48.24 23.13 8.12
N ILE A 10 -48.76 22.61 6.99
CA ILE A 10 -48.34 21.29 6.46
C ILE A 10 -47.20 21.42 5.46
N THR A 11 -46.99 22.62 4.88
CA THR A 11 -45.96 22.83 3.84
C THR A 11 -44.56 23.13 4.40
N ALA A 12 -44.42 23.30 5.72
CA ALA A 12 -43.14 23.65 6.34
C ALA A 12 -42.36 22.45 6.92
N ILE A 13 -42.92 21.22 6.90
CA ILE A 13 -42.28 20.01 7.50
C ILE A 13 -41.61 19.10 6.45
N LEU A 14 -41.76 19.41 5.16
CA LEU A 14 -41.28 18.51 4.07
C LEU A 14 -39.93 18.92 3.46
N LEU A 15 -39.12 19.74 4.13
CA LEU A 15 -37.85 20.21 3.50
C LEU A 15 -36.64 20.07 4.43
N CYS A 16 -36.53 19.00 5.20
CA CYS A 16 -35.28 18.68 5.94
C CYS A 16 -35.00 17.17 5.99
N LEU A 17 -35.17 16.46 4.85
CA LEU A 17 -34.42 15.20 4.66
C LEU A 17 -33.07 15.55 4.04
N THR A 18 -32.17 16.16 4.82
CA THR A 18 -30.75 16.16 4.49
C THR A 18 -30.27 14.72 4.60
N VAL A 19 -30.08 14.08 3.46
CA VAL A 19 -29.38 12.81 3.36
C VAL A 19 -27.97 13.05 3.90
N SER A 20 -27.77 12.73 5.17
CA SER A 20 -26.44 12.66 5.77
C SER A 20 -25.72 11.46 5.16
N VAL A 21 -25.06 11.67 4.03
CA VAL A 21 -24.11 10.68 3.50
C VAL A 21 -23.00 10.57 4.55
N PRO A 22 -22.74 9.38 5.12
CA PRO A 22 -21.70 9.25 6.12
C PRO A 22 -20.35 9.62 5.48
N ALA A 23 -19.70 10.62 6.03
CA ALA A 23 -18.39 11.12 5.57
C ALA A 23 -17.29 10.04 5.57
N THR A 24 -17.50 8.95 6.31
CA THR A 24 -16.62 7.77 6.36
C THR A 24 -16.50 7.04 5.03
N SER A 25 -17.57 6.95 4.22
CA SER A 25 -17.54 6.24 2.94
C SER A 25 -16.69 6.98 1.88
N LEU A 26 -16.72 8.31 1.87
CA LEU A 26 -15.90 9.11 0.96
C LEU A 26 -14.41 9.02 1.31
N ARG A 27 -14.07 8.97 2.59
CA ARG A 27 -12.69 8.90 3.06
C ARG A 27 -12.05 7.54 2.77
N ALA A 28 -12.82 6.46 2.94
CA ALA A 28 -12.35 5.11 2.60
C ALA A 28 -12.08 4.97 1.10
N ALA A 29 -12.96 5.45 0.23
CA ALA A 29 -12.76 5.43 -1.21
C ALA A 29 -11.52 6.24 -1.64
N SER A 30 -11.31 7.44 -1.06
CA SER A 30 -10.10 8.25 -1.31
C SER A 30 -8.82 7.52 -0.89
N PHE A 31 -8.82 6.82 0.25
CA PHE A 31 -7.66 6.07 0.74
C PHE A 31 -7.34 4.85 -0.14
N GLU A 32 -8.35 4.15 -0.64
CA GLU A 32 -8.18 3.04 -1.60
C GLU A 32 -7.57 3.52 -2.92
N ASP A 33 -8.02 4.66 -3.43
CA ASP A 33 -7.47 5.28 -4.65
C ASP A 33 -6.02 5.74 -4.43
N ASP A 34 -5.72 6.33 -3.28
CA ASP A 34 -4.35 6.73 -2.91
C ASP A 34 -3.42 5.51 -2.78
N ALA A 35 -3.89 4.42 -2.17
CA ALA A 35 -3.13 3.18 -2.04
C ALA A 35 -2.86 2.54 -3.41
N ARG A 36 -3.85 2.53 -4.31
CA ARG A 36 -3.69 2.08 -5.70
C ARG A 36 -2.64 2.91 -6.42
N ALA A 37 -2.79 4.24 -6.40
CA ALA A 37 -1.88 5.15 -7.07
C ALA A 37 -0.45 5.05 -6.53
N PHE A 38 -0.29 4.80 -5.22
CA PHE A 38 1.01 4.54 -4.61
C PHE A 38 1.68 3.29 -5.19
N VAL A 39 0.94 2.17 -5.28
CA VAL A 39 1.49 0.91 -5.81
C VAL A 39 1.82 1.04 -7.29
N GLU A 40 0.97 1.71 -8.09
CA GLU A 40 1.23 1.97 -9.51
C GLU A 40 2.52 2.78 -9.70
N LYS A 41 2.68 3.89 -8.98
CA LYS A 41 3.90 4.72 -9.03
C LYS A 41 5.14 3.97 -8.55
N LEU A 42 4.99 3.15 -7.51
CA LEU A 42 6.09 2.34 -7.01
C LEU A 42 6.56 1.31 -8.04
N ALA A 43 5.62 0.67 -8.73
CA ALA A 43 5.93 -0.28 -9.80
C ALA A 43 6.60 0.41 -11.00
N GLU A 44 6.08 1.56 -11.44
CA GLU A 44 6.71 2.36 -12.51
C GLU A 44 8.15 2.75 -12.14
N LYS A 45 8.36 3.19 -10.90
CA LYS A 45 9.70 3.52 -10.38
C LYS A 45 10.61 2.29 -10.37
N ALA A 46 10.13 1.15 -9.88
CA ALA A 46 10.90 -0.09 -9.86
C ALA A 46 11.32 -0.53 -11.27
N ILE A 47 10.38 -0.50 -12.22
CA ILE A 47 10.65 -0.83 -13.62
C ILE A 47 11.73 0.11 -14.19
N LYS A 48 11.56 1.42 -14.00
CA LYS A 48 12.49 2.41 -14.52
C LYS A 48 13.90 2.28 -13.96
N GLU A 49 14.04 1.98 -12.66
CA GLU A 49 15.33 2.02 -11.95
C GLU A 49 16.04 0.65 -11.92
N LEU A 50 15.28 -0.45 -11.98
CA LEU A 50 15.83 -1.78 -11.69
C LEU A 50 15.90 -2.72 -12.92
N THR A 51 15.30 -2.35 -14.06
CA THR A 51 15.26 -3.24 -15.24
C THR A 51 16.30 -2.92 -16.30
N ASP A 52 17.10 -1.88 -16.12
CA ASP A 52 18.14 -1.51 -17.08
C ASP A 52 19.28 -2.55 -17.11
N LYS A 53 19.31 -3.34 -18.19
CA LYS A 53 20.31 -4.38 -18.41
C LYS A 53 21.70 -3.83 -18.73
N SER A 54 21.83 -2.56 -19.08
CA SER A 54 23.12 -1.91 -19.35
C SER A 54 23.91 -1.64 -18.06
N VAL A 55 23.20 -1.58 -16.91
CA VAL A 55 23.81 -1.39 -15.59
C VAL A 55 24.48 -2.69 -15.12
N PRO A 56 25.77 -2.64 -14.71
CA PRO A 56 26.46 -3.82 -14.18
C PRO A 56 25.72 -4.45 -12.99
N ARG A 57 25.75 -5.80 -12.89
CA ARG A 57 25.02 -6.53 -11.83
C ARG A 57 25.34 -6.05 -10.43
N THR A 58 26.59 -5.70 -10.14
CA THR A 58 27.02 -5.18 -8.84
C THR A 58 26.34 -3.87 -8.49
N GLU A 59 26.16 -3.00 -9.46
CA GLU A 59 25.46 -1.73 -9.30
C GLU A 59 23.95 -1.96 -9.17
N ARG A 60 23.34 -2.86 -9.96
CA ARG A 60 21.94 -3.25 -9.79
C ARG A 60 21.64 -3.81 -8.41
N ILE A 61 22.55 -4.56 -7.80
CA ILE A 61 22.42 -5.04 -6.41
C ILE A 61 22.32 -3.86 -5.45
N ALA A 62 23.16 -2.83 -5.60
CA ALA A 62 23.14 -1.65 -4.76
C ALA A 62 21.83 -0.84 -4.94
N LEU A 63 21.42 -0.62 -6.19
CA LEU A 63 20.16 0.07 -6.52
C LEU A 63 18.94 -0.68 -5.97
N PHE A 64 18.91 -2.01 -6.13
CA PHE A 64 17.82 -2.82 -5.61
C PHE A 64 17.77 -2.78 -4.07
N ARG A 65 18.91 -2.84 -3.40
CA ARG A 65 19.02 -2.74 -1.95
C ARG A 65 18.48 -1.41 -1.44
N GLU A 66 18.88 -0.31 -2.07
CA GLU A 66 18.40 1.03 -1.74
C GLU A 66 16.89 1.15 -1.94
N PHE A 67 16.40 0.70 -3.11
CA PHE A 67 14.97 0.68 -3.42
C PHE A 67 14.18 -0.13 -2.39
N PHE A 68 14.65 -1.34 -2.07
CA PHE A 68 14.00 -2.25 -1.13
C PHE A 68 13.93 -1.65 0.28
N ASN A 69 15.04 -1.10 0.79
CA ASN A 69 15.06 -0.47 2.10
C ASN A 69 14.25 0.83 2.19
N THR A 70 14.13 1.55 1.08
CA THR A 70 13.38 2.81 1.04
C THR A 70 11.88 2.60 1.00
N HIS A 71 11.42 1.58 0.27
CA HIS A 71 9.99 1.41 -0.04
C HIS A 71 9.31 0.27 0.70
N PHE A 72 10.07 -0.61 1.36
CA PHE A 72 9.52 -1.76 2.09
C PHE A 72 9.93 -1.71 3.57
N ALA A 73 9.04 -2.17 4.43
CA ALA A 73 9.31 -2.32 5.86
C ALA A 73 10.16 -3.59 6.12
N VAL A 74 11.38 -3.65 5.56
CA VAL A 74 12.23 -4.85 5.52
C VAL A 74 12.39 -5.50 6.88
N LYS A 75 12.70 -4.69 7.92
CA LYS A 75 12.82 -5.18 9.31
C LYS A 75 11.50 -5.74 9.84
N GLY A 76 10.38 -5.08 9.52
CA GLY A 76 9.04 -5.54 9.92
C GLY A 76 8.67 -6.85 9.26
N ILE A 77 8.94 -6.99 7.95
CA ILE A 77 8.69 -8.19 7.16
C ILE A 77 9.55 -9.34 7.68
N GLY A 78 10.86 -9.14 7.87
CA GLY A 78 11.78 -10.15 8.41
C GLY A 78 11.35 -10.63 9.79
N LYS A 79 11.01 -9.71 10.68
CA LYS A 79 10.49 -10.04 12.01
C LYS A 79 9.19 -10.84 11.96
N TRP A 80 8.27 -10.47 11.07
CA TRP A 80 7.00 -11.18 10.88
C TRP A 80 7.23 -12.60 10.36
N ILE A 81 8.13 -12.79 9.38
CA ILE A 81 8.49 -14.10 8.83
C ILE A 81 9.11 -15.00 9.90
N LEU A 82 10.02 -14.48 10.74
CA LEU A 82 10.63 -15.23 11.83
C LEU A 82 9.62 -15.59 12.94
N GLY A 83 8.55 -14.80 13.05
CA GLY A 83 7.39 -15.06 13.90
C GLY A 83 7.75 -15.24 15.37
N ARG A 84 7.28 -16.37 15.96
CA ARG A 84 7.53 -16.69 17.37
C ARG A 84 9.02 -16.81 17.74
N HIS A 85 9.87 -17.11 16.78
CA HIS A 85 11.31 -17.29 17.02
C HIS A 85 12.00 -15.95 17.28
N TRP A 86 11.45 -14.84 16.76
CA TRP A 86 11.99 -13.50 17.01
C TRP A 86 12.18 -13.20 18.50
N LYS A 87 11.19 -13.51 19.33
CA LYS A 87 11.24 -13.26 20.78
C LYS A 87 12.21 -14.15 21.54
N ARG A 88 12.69 -15.22 20.92
CA ARG A 88 13.60 -16.21 21.50
C ARG A 88 15.04 -15.97 21.09
N ALA A 89 15.25 -15.24 20.03
CA ALA A 89 16.57 -14.87 19.53
C ALA A 89 17.14 -13.72 20.37
N SER A 90 18.45 -13.77 20.63
CA SER A 90 19.21 -12.66 21.20
C SER A 90 19.26 -11.49 20.23
N GLU A 91 19.63 -10.32 20.70
CA GLU A 91 19.78 -9.11 19.86
C GLU A 91 20.77 -9.37 18.70
N ALA A 92 21.91 -9.99 18.98
CA ALA A 92 22.91 -10.33 17.96
C ALA A 92 22.36 -11.27 16.87
N GLU A 93 21.58 -12.31 17.28
CA GLU A 93 20.93 -13.22 16.33
C GLU A 93 19.84 -12.51 15.52
N GLN A 94 19.09 -11.56 16.11
CA GLN A 94 18.10 -10.77 15.41
C GLN A 94 18.75 -9.86 14.37
N GLU A 95 19.84 -9.19 14.71
CA GLU A 95 20.59 -8.32 13.79
C GLU A 95 21.18 -9.13 12.62
N GLU A 96 21.83 -10.25 12.92
CA GLU A 96 22.39 -11.13 11.89
C GLU A 96 21.32 -11.70 10.99
N TYR A 97 20.19 -12.15 11.55
CA TYR A 97 19.05 -12.63 10.77
C TYR A 97 18.53 -11.55 9.81
N LEU A 98 18.31 -10.31 10.28
CA LEU A 98 17.81 -9.23 9.43
C LEU A 98 18.78 -8.89 8.30
N ARG A 99 20.09 -8.90 8.59
CA ARG A 99 21.12 -8.69 7.58
C ARG A 99 21.08 -9.79 6.50
N LEU A 100 21.01 -11.05 6.92
CA LEU A 100 20.95 -12.20 6.01
C LEU A 100 19.63 -12.24 5.23
N PHE A 101 18.51 -11.86 5.87
CA PHE A 101 17.22 -11.74 5.22
C PHE A 101 17.23 -10.70 4.11
N GLU A 102 17.78 -9.52 4.38
CA GLU A 102 17.93 -8.46 3.38
C GLU A 102 18.81 -8.92 2.22
N ASP A 103 19.99 -9.51 2.50
CA ASP A 103 20.91 -10.02 1.49
C ASP A 103 20.23 -11.09 0.62
N LEU A 104 19.51 -12.02 1.23
CA LEU A 104 18.76 -13.04 0.51
C LEU A 104 17.71 -12.45 -0.43
N MET A 105 16.94 -11.47 0.04
CA MET A 105 15.92 -10.81 -0.78
C MET A 105 16.56 -10.09 -1.97
N VAL A 106 17.60 -9.31 -1.71
CA VAL A 106 18.30 -8.57 -2.77
C VAL A 106 18.85 -9.51 -3.84
N VAL A 107 19.60 -10.54 -3.44
CA VAL A 107 20.22 -11.49 -4.39
C VAL A 107 19.17 -12.29 -5.15
N SER A 108 18.06 -12.66 -4.50
CA SER A 108 16.99 -13.46 -5.12
C SER A 108 16.18 -12.69 -6.16
N TYR A 109 16.06 -11.37 -6.00
CA TYR A 109 15.16 -10.59 -6.84
C TYR A 109 15.88 -9.70 -7.87
N VAL A 110 17.14 -9.31 -7.66
CA VAL A 110 17.85 -8.42 -8.56
C VAL A 110 17.89 -8.93 -10.01
N ASP A 111 18.08 -10.22 -10.22
CA ASP A 111 18.13 -10.81 -11.55
C ASP A 111 16.73 -10.96 -12.15
N ARG A 112 15.69 -11.20 -11.33
CA ARG A 112 14.29 -11.24 -11.76
C ARG A 112 13.81 -9.90 -12.33
N PHE A 113 14.21 -8.79 -11.70
CA PHE A 113 13.92 -7.46 -12.24
C PHE A 113 14.68 -7.19 -13.53
N ALA A 114 15.92 -7.66 -13.66
CA ALA A 114 16.68 -7.56 -14.90
C ALA A 114 16.03 -8.36 -16.05
N ASP A 115 15.38 -9.47 -15.74
CA ASP A 115 14.70 -10.33 -16.72
C ASP A 115 13.27 -9.92 -17.03
N TYR A 116 12.77 -8.86 -16.39
CA TYR A 116 11.44 -8.33 -16.65
C TYR A 116 11.26 -7.99 -18.14
N ALA A 117 10.20 -8.52 -18.73
CA ALA A 117 9.95 -8.42 -20.18
C ALA A 117 8.92 -7.34 -20.54
N GLY A 118 8.44 -6.55 -19.57
CA GLY A 118 7.50 -5.45 -19.81
C GLY A 118 6.04 -5.83 -19.63
N GLU A 119 5.74 -6.91 -18.90
CA GLU A 119 4.35 -7.26 -18.55
C GLU A 119 3.70 -6.14 -17.74
N PRO A 120 2.46 -5.72 -18.07
CA PRO A 120 1.80 -4.65 -17.34
C PRO A 120 1.42 -5.09 -15.92
N LEU A 121 1.64 -4.20 -14.94
CA LEU A 121 1.05 -4.38 -13.61
C LEU A 121 -0.47 -4.24 -13.73
N MET A 122 -1.19 -5.27 -13.33
CA MET A 122 -2.65 -5.29 -13.33
C MET A 122 -3.17 -5.26 -11.88
N ILE A 123 -3.64 -4.10 -11.43
CA ILE A 123 -4.32 -4.00 -10.13
C ILE A 123 -5.80 -4.30 -10.32
N SER A 124 -6.23 -5.43 -9.79
CA SER A 124 -7.62 -5.89 -9.91
C SER A 124 -8.54 -5.29 -8.83
N LYS A 125 -7.98 -5.01 -7.64
CA LYS A 125 -8.77 -4.60 -6.48
C LYS A 125 -7.91 -3.90 -5.44
N THR A 126 -8.47 -2.91 -4.76
CA THR A 126 -7.90 -2.29 -3.56
C THR A 126 -8.94 -2.34 -2.44
N LEU A 127 -8.52 -2.65 -1.23
CA LEU A 127 -9.38 -2.73 -0.05
C LEU A 127 -8.71 -2.03 1.12
N ALA A 128 -9.34 -0.99 1.65
CA ALA A 128 -8.98 -0.43 2.93
C ALA A 128 -9.36 -1.42 4.04
N GLN A 129 -8.41 -1.72 4.91
CA GLN A 129 -8.64 -2.56 6.09
C GLN A 129 -8.96 -1.69 7.31
N ASP A 130 -8.36 -0.52 7.36
CA ASP A 130 -8.59 0.52 8.36
C ASP A 130 -8.16 1.89 7.78
N GLU A 131 -8.05 2.92 8.62
CA GLU A 131 -7.68 4.28 8.20
C GLU A 131 -6.22 4.43 7.74
N THR A 132 -5.39 3.42 7.96
CA THR A 132 -3.93 3.45 7.73
C THR A 132 -3.43 2.28 6.90
N ASN A 133 -4.24 1.26 6.70
CA ASN A 133 -3.86 0.03 6.01
C ASN A 133 -4.81 -0.29 4.86
N ALA A 134 -4.23 -0.60 3.71
CA ALA A 134 -4.95 -1.11 2.55
C ALA A 134 -4.23 -2.31 1.94
N THR A 135 -4.99 -3.22 1.36
CA THR A 135 -4.46 -4.31 0.54
C THR A 135 -4.77 -4.06 -0.92
N VAL A 136 -3.74 -4.10 -1.76
CA VAL A 136 -3.82 -3.95 -3.20
C VAL A 136 -3.55 -5.31 -3.86
N TYR A 137 -4.47 -5.75 -4.73
CA TYR A 137 -4.43 -7.03 -5.44
C TYR A 137 -4.17 -6.86 -6.91
#